data_1f8841bbda43f495f61b8c9b20dd26bf
#
_entry.id   1f8841bbda43f495f61b8c9b20dd26bf
#
_cell.length_a   1.000
_cell.length_b   1.000
_cell.length_c   1.000
_cell.angle_alpha   90.00
_cell.angle_beta   90.00
_cell.angle_gamma   90.00
#
_symmetry.space_group_name_H-M   'P 1'
#
loop_
_entity.id
_entity.type
_entity.pdbx_description
1 polymer ?
#
loop_
_entity_poly.entity_id
_entity_poly.type
_entity_poly.pdbx_seq_one_letter_code
_entity_poly.pdbx_strand_id
1 'polypeptide(L)'
;MADFFAEWRGPLPTLTAAQIAVLDRLKQRYLIYADSGAITEGTVNLILLAPLLETLGLMDQPYQVRGEKYVRFELEDGDTTLEGLIDALLIAEQFWLIVIESKRYGFSVRQAIAQTLGYMVSAPQDRSFALITTGEDFLFVKCDRNMAQYGLSDKFTLTTAAGNELHTVAQILLQLVRLGAQRA
;
A
#
# COMPACT_ATOMS: atom_id res chain seq x y z
N MET A 1 -18.00 12.88 13.64
CA MET A 1 -16.77 13.34 12.98
C MET A 1 -16.87 12.95 11.52
N ALA A 2 -16.64 13.89 10.58
CA ALA A 2 -16.52 13.50 9.18
C ALA A 2 -15.41 12.45 9.09
N ASP A 3 -15.65 11.41 8.28
CA ASP A 3 -14.71 10.31 8.12
C ASP A 3 -13.40 10.86 7.53
N PHE A 4 -12.35 10.97 8.33
CA PHE A 4 -11.05 11.53 7.90
C PHE A 4 -10.46 10.76 6.71
N PHE A 5 -10.75 9.48 6.60
CA PHE A 5 -10.32 8.63 5.50
C PHE A 5 -11.54 8.00 4.80
N ALA A 6 -12.27 8.82 4.06
CA ALA A 6 -13.46 8.37 3.29
C ALA A 6 -13.11 7.91 1.87
N GLU A 7 -11.92 8.22 1.35
CA GLU A 7 -11.52 8.02 -0.02
C GLU A 7 -11.57 6.56 -0.50
N TRP A 8 -11.39 5.61 0.42
CA TRP A 8 -11.46 4.18 0.12
C TRP A 8 -12.89 3.61 0.07
N ARG A 9 -13.90 4.38 0.54
CA ARG A 9 -15.33 3.99 0.55
C ARG A 9 -16.15 4.65 -0.57
N GLY A 10 -15.58 5.62 -1.25
CA GLY A 10 -16.26 6.37 -2.29
C GLY A 10 -16.49 5.56 -3.57
N PRO A 11 -16.99 6.21 -4.64
CA PRO A 11 -17.08 5.57 -5.93
C PRO A 11 -15.66 5.22 -6.41
N LEU A 12 -15.38 3.93 -6.49
CA LEU A 12 -14.08 3.40 -6.88
C LEU A 12 -13.98 3.24 -8.41
N PRO A 13 -12.76 3.35 -8.99
CA PRO A 13 -12.54 3.11 -10.41
C PRO A 13 -12.98 1.70 -10.84
N THR A 14 -13.57 1.59 -12.00
CA THR A 14 -13.94 0.29 -12.57
C THR A 14 -12.71 -0.40 -13.14
N LEU A 15 -12.54 -1.69 -12.82
CA LEU A 15 -11.52 -2.54 -13.41
C LEU A 15 -11.99 -3.09 -14.76
N THR A 16 -11.06 -3.25 -15.68
CA THR A 16 -11.33 -3.95 -16.94
C THR A 16 -11.42 -5.46 -16.72
N ALA A 17 -12.07 -6.17 -17.65
CA ALA A 17 -12.14 -7.64 -17.59
C ALA A 17 -10.74 -8.30 -17.58
N ALA A 18 -9.77 -7.73 -18.29
CA ALA A 18 -8.39 -8.20 -18.30
C ALA A 18 -7.73 -8.03 -16.93
N GLN A 19 -7.91 -6.88 -16.27
CA GLN A 19 -7.40 -6.65 -14.93
C GLN A 19 -8.01 -7.64 -13.92
N ILE A 20 -9.33 -7.83 -13.96
CA ILE A 20 -10.04 -8.79 -13.10
C ILE A 20 -9.45 -10.21 -13.26
N ALA A 21 -9.29 -10.67 -14.50
CA ALA A 21 -8.73 -12.01 -14.76
C ALA A 21 -7.29 -12.18 -14.21
N VAL A 22 -6.47 -11.13 -14.31
CA VAL A 22 -5.12 -11.15 -13.72
C VAL A 22 -5.19 -11.18 -12.19
N LEU A 23 -6.01 -10.34 -11.57
CA LEU A 23 -6.16 -10.28 -10.11
C LEU A 23 -6.67 -11.61 -9.54
N ASP A 24 -7.59 -12.29 -10.24
CA ASP A 24 -8.06 -13.63 -9.83
C ASP A 24 -6.91 -14.66 -9.88
N ARG A 25 -6.07 -14.60 -10.91
CA ARG A 25 -4.88 -15.45 -11.01
C ARG A 25 -3.86 -15.12 -9.91
N LEU A 26 -3.69 -13.86 -9.55
CA LEU A 26 -2.78 -13.47 -8.46
C LEU A 26 -3.24 -14.03 -7.12
N LYS A 27 -4.53 -13.95 -6.80
CA LYS A 27 -5.11 -14.60 -5.61
C LYS A 27 -4.81 -16.09 -5.60
N GLN A 28 -5.12 -16.81 -6.68
CA GLN A 28 -4.87 -18.25 -6.78
C GLN A 28 -3.39 -18.60 -6.60
N ARG A 29 -2.50 -17.84 -7.24
CA ARG A 29 -1.05 -18.00 -7.08
C ARG A 29 -0.63 -17.84 -5.63
N TYR A 30 -1.07 -16.77 -4.97
CA TYR A 30 -0.74 -16.53 -3.57
C TYR A 30 -1.18 -17.69 -2.67
N LEU A 31 -2.42 -18.16 -2.83
CA LEU A 31 -2.97 -19.27 -2.02
C LEU A 31 -2.17 -20.57 -2.22
N ILE A 32 -1.75 -20.90 -3.46
CA ILE A 32 -0.91 -22.07 -3.73
C ILE A 32 0.45 -21.95 -3.00
N TYR A 33 1.07 -20.77 -3.02
CA TYR A 33 2.33 -20.55 -2.30
C TYR A 33 2.14 -20.63 -0.78
N ALA A 34 1.05 -20.08 -0.25
CA ALA A 34 0.72 -20.13 1.18
C ALA A 34 0.52 -21.57 1.67
N ASP A 35 -0.13 -22.40 0.89
CA ASP A 35 -0.31 -23.84 1.21
C ASP A 35 1.02 -24.61 1.20
N SER A 36 2.00 -24.13 0.46
CA SER A 36 3.33 -24.78 0.36
C SER A 36 4.28 -24.42 1.49
N GLY A 37 3.93 -23.45 2.35
CA GLY A 37 4.75 -23.03 3.50
C GLY A 37 4.85 -21.52 3.68
N ALA A 38 5.81 -21.08 4.49
CA ALA A 38 5.98 -19.69 4.82
C ALA A 38 6.43 -18.84 3.62
N ILE A 39 5.71 -17.74 3.37
CA ILE A 39 6.03 -16.78 2.31
C ILE A 39 6.86 -15.63 2.90
N THR A 40 8.02 -15.36 2.31
CA THR A 40 8.87 -14.23 2.70
C THR A 40 8.36 -12.91 2.11
N GLU A 41 8.78 -11.78 2.66
CA GLU A 41 8.48 -10.44 2.10
C GLU A 41 8.92 -10.34 0.62
N GLY A 42 10.11 -10.78 0.29
CA GLY A 42 10.60 -10.81 -1.08
C GLY A 42 9.73 -11.64 -2.01
N THR A 43 9.22 -12.78 -1.54
CA THR A 43 8.29 -13.60 -2.32
C THR A 43 6.96 -12.88 -2.53
N VAL A 44 6.38 -12.24 -1.48
CA VAL A 44 5.16 -11.41 -1.61
C VAL A 44 5.35 -10.34 -2.69
N ASN A 45 6.48 -9.63 -2.65
CA ASN A 45 6.79 -8.59 -3.62
C ASN A 45 6.84 -9.12 -5.06
N LEU A 46 7.45 -10.27 -5.29
CA LEU A 46 7.61 -10.86 -6.63
C LEU A 46 6.32 -11.45 -7.19
N ILE A 47 5.57 -12.21 -6.38
CA ILE A 47 4.42 -12.99 -6.89
C ILE A 47 3.11 -12.24 -6.87
N LEU A 48 3.01 -11.19 -6.05
CA LEU A 48 1.77 -10.47 -5.82
C LEU A 48 1.89 -8.97 -6.04
N LEU A 49 2.79 -8.27 -5.32
CA LEU A 49 2.84 -6.81 -5.34
C LEU A 49 3.29 -6.25 -6.70
N ALA A 50 4.42 -6.71 -7.23
CA ALA A 50 4.90 -6.23 -8.53
C ALA A 50 3.90 -6.54 -9.67
N PRO A 51 3.34 -7.76 -9.79
CA PRO A 51 2.29 -8.03 -10.78
C PRO A 51 1.00 -7.22 -10.56
N LEU A 52 0.64 -6.88 -9.31
CA LEU A 52 -0.48 -6.00 -9.02
C LEU A 52 -0.24 -4.59 -9.59
N LEU A 53 0.90 -3.99 -9.27
CA LEU A 53 1.27 -2.66 -9.76
C LEU A 53 1.35 -2.61 -11.29
N GLU A 54 1.95 -3.62 -11.90
CA GLU A 54 2.02 -3.78 -13.36
C GLU A 54 0.63 -3.83 -13.99
N THR A 55 -0.26 -4.68 -13.45
CA THR A 55 -1.65 -4.84 -13.94
C THR A 55 -2.43 -3.53 -13.90
N LEU A 56 -2.11 -2.66 -12.95
CA LEU A 56 -2.75 -1.36 -12.79
C LEU A 56 -2.08 -0.24 -13.61
N GLY A 57 -0.99 -0.53 -14.33
CA GLY A 57 -0.23 0.46 -15.10
C GLY A 57 0.54 1.44 -14.21
N LEU A 58 0.87 1.04 -12.98
CA LEU A 58 1.53 1.90 -12.00
C LEU A 58 3.07 1.75 -12.04
N MET A 59 3.62 0.94 -12.94
CA MET A 59 5.05 0.78 -13.15
C MET A 59 5.56 1.58 -14.36
N ASP A 60 4.65 2.16 -15.15
CA ASP A 60 4.94 2.96 -16.34
C ASP A 60 4.75 4.45 -16.10
N GLN A 61 5.37 5.29 -16.94
CA GLN A 61 5.21 6.73 -16.86
C GLN A 61 3.72 7.15 -16.88
N PRO A 62 3.31 8.14 -16.08
CA PRO A 62 4.13 9.08 -15.33
C PRO A 62 4.60 8.57 -13.96
N TYR A 63 4.29 7.33 -13.61
CA TYR A 63 4.62 6.73 -12.32
C TYR A 63 6.00 6.10 -12.33
N GLN A 64 6.61 6.00 -11.16
CA GLN A 64 7.85 5.27 -10.93
C GLN A 64 7.74 4.51 -9.61
N VAL A 65 8.21 3.27 -9.60
CA VAL A 65 8.36 2.49 -8.38
C VAL A 65 9.82 2.52 -7.95
N ARG A 66 10.07 2.86 -6.69
CA ARG A 66 11.41 2.77 -6.07
C ARG A 66 11.36 1.78 -4.94
N GLY A 67 12.14 0.72 -5.04
CA GLY A 67 12.37 -0.23 -3.96
C GLY A 67 13.42 0.27 -2.99
N GLU A 68 13.34 -0.20 -1.75
CA GLU A 68 14.36 0.02 -0.70
C GLU A 68 14.75 1.49 -0.51
N LYS A 69 13.76 2.39 -0.52
CA LYS A 69 13.99 3.81 -0.27
C LYS A 69 14.37 4.03 1.19
N TYR A 70 15.63 4.42 1.43
CA TYR A 70 16.07 4.82 2.75
C TYR A 70 15.43 6.13 3.17
N VAL A 71 14.93 6.16 4.40
CA VAL A 71 14.40 7.34 5.08
C VAL A 71 14.99 7.48 6.46
N ARG A 72 15.21 8.71 6.87
CA ARG A 72 15.63 9.09 8.21
C ARG A 72 14.79 10.26 8.66
N PHE A 73 14.28 10.21 9.88
CA PHE A 73 13.61 11.35 10.50
C PHE A 73 13.96 11.43 11.98
N GLU A 74 14.05 12.67 12.47
CA GLU A 74 14.33 12.98 13.86
C GLU A 74 13.02 13.31 14.57
N LEU A 75 12.79 12.74 15.74
CA LEU A 75 11.67 13.12 16.59
C LEU A 75 11.98 14.42 17.33
N GLU A 76 10.97 15.26 17.56
CA GLU A 76 11.11 16.60 18.15
C GLU A 76 11.70 16.60 19.59
N ASP A 77 11.76 15.48 20.28
CA ASP A 77 12.43 15.36 21.57
C ASP A 77 13.96 15.31 21.48
N GLY A 78 14.52 15.40 20.27
CA GLY A 78 15.92 15.74 20.00
C GLY A 78 16.91 14.58 20.07
N ASP A 79 16.58 13.45 20.70
CA ASP A 79 17.53 12.36 20.94
C ASP A 79 17.17 11.05 20.19
N THR A 80 16.01 10.99 19.55
CA THR A 80 15.58 9.77 18.85
C THR A 80 15.55 9.99 17.34
N THR A 81 16.47 9.33 16.65
CA THR A 81 16.47 9.23 15.19
C THR A 81 15.82 7.90 14.78
N LEU A 82 14.82 7.94 13.93
CA LEU A 82 14.25 6.76 13.30
C LEU A 82 14.77 6.65 11.88
N GLU A 83 15.27 5.48 11.54
CA GLU A 83 15.79 5.16 10.21
C GLU A 83 15.12 3.90 9.70
N GLY A 84 14.93 3.80 8.39
CA GLY A 84 14.37 2.60 7.80
C GLY A 84 14.41 2.60 6.28
N LEU A 85 14.07 1.44 5.72
CA LEU A 85 13.93 1.25 4.29
C LEU A 85 12.45 1.03 3.98
N ILE A 86 11.89 1.85 3.11
CA ILE A 86 10.57 1.65 2.54
C ILE A 86 10.69 0.53 1.51
N ASP A 87 9.86 -0.53 1.61
CA ASP A 87 9.94 -1.68 0.71
C ASP A 87 9.67 -1.31 -0.74
N ALA A 88 8.60 -0.55 -0.99
CA ALA A 88 8.34 0.05 -2.28
C ALA A 88 7.66 1.41 -2.13
N LEU A 89 8.04 2.34 -2.98
CA LEU A 89 7.51 3.69 -3.01
C LEU A 89 7.03 4.01 -4.43
N LEU A 90 5.74 4.27 -4.58
CA LEU A 90 5.17 4.76 -5.82
C LEU A 90 5.22 6.28 -5.82
N ILE A 91 5.87 6.84 -6.84
CA ILE A 91 6.06 8.28 -6.99
C ILE A 91 5.57 8.76 -8.35
N ALA A 92 5.14 10.03 -8.41
CA ALA A 92 5.01 10.79 -9.64
C ALA A 92 5.72 12.12 -9.45
N GLU A 93 6.64 12.46 -10.38
CA GLU A 93 7.54 13.61 -10.26
C GLU A 93 8.31 13.57 -8.93
N GLN A 94 8.01 14.51 -8.00
CA GLN A 94 8.63 14.58 -6.67
C GLN A 94 7.70 14.11 -5.54
N PHE A 95 6.43 13.77 -5.85
CA PHE A 95 5.43 13.45 -4.84
C PHE A 95 5.36 11.93 -4.58
N TRP A 96 5.29 11.57 -3.33
CA TRP A 96 5.07 10.19 -2.90
C TRP A 96 3.58 9.90 -2.95
N LEU A 97 3.15 9.09 -3.92
CA LEU A 97 1.75 8.75 -4.07
C LEU A 97 1.32 7.69 -3.06
N ILE A 98 2.07 6.61 -2.98
CA ILE A 98 1.81 5.49 -2.07
C ILE A 98 3.12 4.98 -1.48
N VAL A 99 3.20 4.93 -0.16
CA VAL A 99 4.21 4.16 0.59
C VAL A 99 3.70 2.72 0.70
N ILE A 100 4.52 1.75 0.35
CA ILE A 100 4.15 0.33 0.40
C ILE A 100 5.08 -0.37 1.38
N GLU A 101 4.50 -1.00 2.39
CA GLU A 101 5.19 -1.79 3.40
C GLU A 101 4.70 -3.23 3.31
N SER A 102 5.57 -4.14 2.94
CA SER A 102 5.29 -5.57 2.90
C SER A 102 5.82 -6.27 4.15
N LYS A 103 5.13 -7.31 4.58
CA LYS A 103 5.51 -8.14 5.73
C LYS A 103 5.38 -9.61 5.37
N ARG A 104 6.17 -10.44 6.03
CA ARG A 104 6.08 -11.90 5.85
C ARG A 104 4.74 -12.44 6.33
N TYR A 105 4.35 -13.59 5.81
CA TYR A 105 3.19 -14.35 6.25
C TYR A 105 3.19 -14.56 7.78
N GLY A 106 2.01 -14.47 8.40
CA GLY A 106 1.83 -14.59 9.85
C GLY A 106 2.11 -13.31 10.63
N PHE A 107 2.55 -12.22 9.98
CA PHE A 107 2.66 -10.91 10.60
C PHE A 107 1.32 -10.16 10.56
N SER A 108 0.99 -9.39 11.58
CA SER A 108 -0.20 -8.56 11.53
C SER A 108 0.09 -7.23 10.83
N VAL A 109 -0.70 -6.87 9.82
CA VAL A 109 -0.60 -5.54 9.16
C VAL A 109 -0.69 -4.39 10.17
N ARG A 110 -1.38 -4.58 11.30
CA ARG A 110 -1.48 -3.56 12.35
C ARG A 110 -0.15 -3.30 13.08
N GLN A 111 0.75 -4.28 13.14
CA GLN A 111 2.07 -4.11 13.77
C GLN A 111 3.00 -3.22 12.94
N ALA A 112 2.75 -3.08 11.64
CA ALA A 112 3.53 -2.23 10.76
C ALA A 112 3.05 -0.76 10.73
N ILE A 113 1.93 -0.42 11.38
CA ILE A 113 1.33 0.93 11.30
C ILE A 113 2.32 1.99 11.78
N ALA A 114 2.95 1.80 12.94
CA ALA A 114 3.88 2.79 13.50
C ALA A 114 5.08 3.05 12.58
N GLN A 115 5.68 1.98 12.05
CA GLN A 115 6.78 2.07 11.07
C GLN A 115 6.33 2.79 9.80
N THR A 116 5.17 2.41 9.25
CA THR A 116 4.62 3.02 8.04
C THR A 116 4.32 4.51 8.25
N LEU A 117 3.73 4.90 9.39
CA LEU A 117 3.51 6.31 9.74
C LEU A 117 4.83 7.08 9.81
N GLY A 118 5.88 6.49 10.38
CA GLY A 118 7.22 7.07 10.37
C GLY A 118 7.71 7.37 8.95
N TYR A 119 7.50 6.47 8.01
CA TYR A 119 7.83 6.72 6.61
C TYR A 119 6.95 7.81 5.98
N MET A 120 5.65 7.81 6.28
CA MET A 120 4.70 8.77 5.72
C MET A 120 4.99 10.21 6.15
N VAL A 121 5.47 10.43 7.39
CA VAL A 121 5.85 11.77 7.85
C VAL A 121 7.13 12.29 7.18
N SER A 122 7.94 11.41 6.57
CA SER A 122 9.11 11.77 5.77
C SER A 122 8.76 12.16 4.32
N ALA A 123 7.49 12.01 3.90
CA ALA A 123 7.05 12.40 2.57
C ALA A 123 7.22 13.91 2.35
N PRO A 124 7.54 14.37 1.12
CA PRO A 124 7.67 15.79 0.82
C PRO A 124 6.37 16.57 1.01
N GLN A 125 5.22 15.95 0.78
CA GLN A 125 3.90 16.54 0.96
C GLN A 125 3.31 16.25 2.35
N ASP A 126 2.37 17.10 2.80
CA ASP A 126 1.75 16.96 4.12
C ASP A 126 0.77 15.79 4.21
N ARG A 127 0.07 15.51 3.11
CA ARG A 127 -0.88 14.39 3.04
C ARG A 127 -0.34 13.27 2.19
N SER A 128 -0.29 12.08 2.76
CA SER A 128 0.23 10.87 2.10
C SER A 128 -0.68 9.67 2.32
N PHE A 129 -0.52 8.67 1.48
CA PHE A 129 -1.21 7.38 1.58
C PHE A 129 -0.20 6.25 1.65
N ALA A 130 -0.60 5.15 2.28
CA ALA A 130 0.20 3.95 2.35
C ALA A 130 -0.66 2.69 2.18
N LEU A 131 -0.02 1.63 1.74
CA LEU A 131 -0.53 0.27 1.71
C LEU A 131 0.39 -0.62 2.55
N ILE A 132 -0.16 -1.28 3.56
CA ILE A 132 0.51 -2.32 4.33
C ILE A 132 -0.04 -3.66 3.88
N THR A 133 0.83 -4.62 3.57
CA THR A 133 0.40 -5.96 3.16
C THR A 133 1.29 -7.07 3.70
N THR A 134 0.70 -8.21 3.99
CA THR A 134 1.39 -9.50 4.21
C THR A 134 1.28 -10.42 2.99
N GLY A 135 0.68 -9.92 1.91
CA GLY A 135 0.24 -10.73 0.79
C GLY A 135 -1.12 -11.37 1.01
N GLU A 136 -1.44 -11.79 2.22
CA GLU A 136 -2.78 -12.27 2.60
C GLU A 136 -3.71 -11.11 2.95
N ASP A 137 -3.25 -10.23 3.81
CA ASP A 137 -3.98 -9.08 4.33
C ASP A 137 -3.48 -7.76 3.74
N PHE A 138 -4.40 -6.82 3.57
CA PHE A 138 -4.14 -5.46 3.06
C PHE A 138 -4.83 -4.44 3.94
N LEU A 139 -4.11 -3.35 4.25
CA LEU A 139 -4.61 -2.23 5.04
C LEU A 139 -4.11 -0.92 4.43
N PHE A 140 -5.03 -0.01 4.11
CA PHE A 140 -4.65 1.33 3.66
C PHE A 140 -4.57 2.30 4.83
N VAL A 141 -3.63 3.23 4.72
CA VAL A 141 -3.39 4.29 5.70
C VAL A 141 -3.41 5.64 4.99
N LYS A 142 -4.04 6.63 5.62
CA LYS A 142 -3.92 8.05 5.26
C LYS A 142 -3.28 8.78 6.41
N CYS A 143 -2.31 9.65 6.13
CA CYS A 143 -1.68 10.54 7.10
C CYS A 143 -1.76 11.97 6.61
N ASP A 144 -2.03 12.90 7.54
CA ASP A 144 -1.97 14.35 7.30
C ASP A 144 -1.17 14.99 8.43
N ARG A 145 0.05 15.45 8.12
CA ARG A 145 0.98 16.05 9.10
C ARG A 145 0.45 17.34 9.67
N ASN A 146 -0.18 18.18 8.86
CA ASN A 146 -0.71 19.47 9.30
C ASN A 146 -1.83 19.31 10.33
N MET A 147 -2.62 18.24 10.18
CA MET A 147 -3.70 17.92 11.12
C MET A 147 -3.22 17.04 12.28
N ALA A 148 -1.96 16.57 12.26
CA ALA A 148 -1.43 15.58 13.18
C ALA A 148 -2.37 14.36 13.33
N GLN A 149 -2.90 13.87 12.21
CA GLN A 149 -3.95 12.86 12.18
C GLN A 149 -3.65 11.76 11.17
N TYR A 150 -4.02 10.53 11.50
CA TYR A 150 -4.05 9.43 10.56
C TYR A 150 -5.39 8.68 10.62
N GLY A 151 -5.71 7.97 9.54
CA GLY A 151 -6.89 7.11 9.42
C GLY A 151 -6.52 5.79 8.75
N LEU A 152 -7.31 4.76 9.05
CA LEU A 152 -7.15 3.42 8.52
C LEU A 152 -8.38 3.02 7.71
N SER A 153 -8.20 2.22 6.67
CA SER A 153 -9.30 1.52 6.02
C SER A 153 -9.76 0.32 6.84
N ASP A 154 -10.79 -0.37 6.37
CA ASP A 154 -11.01 -1.75 6.77
C ASP A 154 -9.86 -2.63 6.27
N LYS A 155 -9.69 -3.78 6.90
CA LYS A 155 -8.74 -4.79 6.47
C LYS A 155 -9.38 -5.64 5.37
N PHE A 156 -8.68 -5.82 4.26
CA PHE A 156 -9.03 -6.73 3.17
C PHE A 156 -8.18 -7.98 3.24
N THR A 157 -8.71 -9.13 2.80
CA THR A 157 -7.98 -10.40 2.86
C THR A 157 -8.22 -11.27 1.62
N LEU A 158 -7.18 -12.01 1.20
CA LEU A 158 -7.30 -12.98 0.12
C LEU A 158 -7.99 -14.28 0.55
N THR A 159 -8.09 -14.55 1.85
CA THR A 159 -8.66 -15.80 2.37
C THR A 159 -10.19 -15.75 2.53
N THR A 160 -10.85 -14.63 2.21
CA THR A 160 -12.32 -14.58 2.22
C THR A 160 -12.92 -15.54 1.21
N ALA A 161 -13.97 -16.27 1.65
CA ALA A 161 -14.75 -17.14 0.77
C ALA A 161 -15.71 -16.36 -0.14
N ALA A 162 -16.02 -15.10 0.20
CA ALA A 162 -17.02 -14.28 -0.49
C ALA A 162 -16.43 -13.49 -1.69
N GLY A 163 -15.60 -14.12 -2.49
CA GLY A 163 -15.05 -13.49 -3.69
C GLY A 163 -13.55 -13.17 -3.60
N ASN A 164 -13.10 -12.16 -4.33
CA ASN A 164 -11.70 -11.75 -4.38
C ASN A 164 -11.56 -10.28 -3.97
N GLU A 165 -11.23 -10.04 -2.70
CA GLU A 165 -11.04 -8.66 -2.19
C GLU A 165 -9.83 -7.94 -2.82
N LEU A 166 -8.95 -8.65 -3.55
CA LEU A 166 -7.89 -8.01 -4.32
C LEU A 166 -8.44 -7.06 -5.40
N HIS A 167 -9.67 -7.29 -5.90
CA HIS A 167 -10.33 -6.35 -6.79
C HIS A 167 -10.57 -5.00 -6.09
N THR A 168 -11.11 -5.03 -4.86
CA THR A 168 -11.34 -3.81 -4.07
C THR A 168 -10.02 -3.14 -3.71
N VAL A 169 -9.00 -3.91 -3.32
CA VAL A 169 -7.65 -3.38 -3.05
C VAL A 169 -7.10 -2.65 -4.28
N ALA A 170 -7.21 -3.25 -5.47
CA ALA A 170 -6.76 -2.65 -6.72
C ALA A 170 -7.51 -1.35 -7.05
N GLN A 171 -8.82 -1.32 -6.86
CA GLN A 171 -9.64 -0.14 -7.08
C GLN A 171 -9.30 1.00 -6.13
N ILE A 172 -9.10 0.69 -4.82
CA ILE A 172 -8.68 1.68 -3.82
C ILE A 172 -7.30 2.22 -4.18
N LEU A 173 -6.36 1.35 -4.52
CA LEU A 173 -5.00 1.76 -4.90
C LEU A 173 -5.03 2.75 -6.09
N LEU A 174 -5.78 2.45 -7.14
CA LEU A 174 -5.99 3.36 -8.28
C LEU A 174 -6.62 4.69 -7.84
N GLN A 175 -7.61 4.66 -6.97
CA GLN A 175 -8.27 5.87 -6.45
C GLN A 175 -7.29 6.76 -5.69
N LEU A 176 -6.51 6.19 -4.78
CA LEU A 176 -5.56 6.94 -3.96
C LEU A 176 -4.42 7.52 -4.81
N VAL A 177 -3.93 6.77 -5.80
CA VAL A 177 -2.93 7.26 -6.77
C VAL A 177 -3.46 8.45 -7.55
N ARG A 178 -4.70 8.39 -8.06
CA ARG A 178 -5.34 9.52 -8.77
C ARG A 178 -5.45 10.76 -7.89
N LEU A 179 -5.87 10.58 -6.64
CA LEU A 179 -5.99 11.69 -5.67
C LEU A 179 -4.64 12.27 -5.28
N GLY A 180 -3.61 11.45 -5.18
CA GLY A 180 -2.24 11.89 -4.96
C GLY A 180 -1.72 12.73 -6.14
N ALA A 181 -1.91 12.24 -7.36
CA ALA A 181 -1.47 12.92 -8.59
C ALA A 181 -2.20 14.24 -8.88
N GLN A 182 -3.46 14.39 -8.46
CA GLN A 182 -4.20 15.66 -8.64
C GLN A 182 -3.74 16.79 -7.72
N ARG A 183 -2.90 16.50 -6.73
CA ARG A 183 -2.38 17.44 -5.72
C ARG A 183 -0.88 17.67 -5.86
N ALA A 184 -0.27 16.97 -6.78
CA ALA A 184 1.09 17.18 -7.28
C ALA A 184 1.09 18.22 -8.44
#